data_d5ea649221b77bfb28161c92b356c2c3
#
_entry.id   d5ea649221b77bfb28161c92b356c2c3
#
_cell.length_a   1.000
_cell.length_b   1.000
_cell.length_c   1.000
_cell.angle_alpha   90.00
_cell.angle_beta   90.00
_cell.angle_gamma   90.00
#
_symmetry.space_group_name_H-M   'P 1'
#
loop_
_entity.id
_entity.type
_entity.pdbx_description
1 polymer ?
#
loop_
_entity_poly.entity_id
_entity_poly.type
_entity_poly.pdbx_seq_one_letter_code
_entity_poly.pdbx_strand_id
1 'polypeptide(L)'
;MEKEKKSKLNISRYTFGNLFIIAGILIITTLEWHFYDMYQAFTRYGTLITFVALAGAFLCYVDIKDAIKDKLFWLMVVTDLVALINLILLGSNKGSLLIVVDFMLILYLSDKIVFSIKESYFVLIYIAFFFFYWTIDVKGYFKGYNTNYGGLILITGFACVMIIMQVANENMQGKYYRYIGEFGDIEGKKTWWKRNWWYPPLCIFLVILSFNIISWYRSRTALMGLIALLAIILLPEKIVRNKVIYPLICFFSTFGAILLATLYIGFSRIFGAKGNITLFYKDIVSGRNEIWTELFNAFLEKPFTGIGSSYTMKLDFMEGMLEAHSAMLDILVVHGIIVFIPLCALLTYRIYKLKEKSCVGNVDKAVFAAVICVMVTGFFENYYIVQPFSLILLCLLVINPMNIRD
;
A
#
# COMPACT_ATOMS: atom_id res chain seq x y z
N MET A 1 17.97 19.79 34.00
CA MET A 1 16.57 19.47 34.40
C MET A 1 15.54 19.90 33.36
N GLU A 2 15.55 21.13 32.86
CA GLU A 2 14.53 21.59 31.88
C GLU A 2 14.69 20.94 30.49
N LYS A 3 15.92 20.72 30.00
CA LYS A 3 16.21 19.97 28.76
C LYS A 3 15.81 18.50 28.86
N GLU A 4 16.00 17.86 30.00
CA GLU A 4 15.66 16.48 30.26
C GLU A 4 14.14 16.26 30.36
N LYS A 5 13.43 17.25 30.94
CA LYS A 5 11.96 17.26 31.03
C LYS A 5 11.32 17.45 29.65
N LYS A 6 11.91 18.31 28.76
CA LYS A 6 11.46 18.47 27.37
C LYS A 6 11.68 17.20 26.54
N SER A 7 12.82 16.47 26.74
CA SER A 7 13.07 15.22 26.02
C SER A 7 12.10 14.10 26.43
N LYS A 8 11.81 13.94 27.71
CA LYS A 8 10.84 12.95 28.20
C LYS A 8 9.40 13.25 27.73
N LEU A 9 9.01 14.52 27.65
CA LEU A 9 7.71 14.93 27.14
C LEU A 9 7.58 14.64 25.63
N ASN A 10 8.65 14.87 24.87
CA ASN A 10 8.66 14.58 23.43
C ASN A 10 8.59 13.08 23.11
N ILE A 11 9.27 12.22 23.88
CA ILE A 11 9.20 10.78 23.69
C ILE A 11 7.77 10.28 23.91
N SER A 12 7.07 10.76 24.96
CA SER A 12 5.68 10.38 25.21
C SER A 12 4.73 10.85 24.09
N ARG A 13 4.96 12.03 23.52
CA ARG A 13 4.13 12.59 22.44
C ARG A 13 4.22 11.74 21.16
N TYR A 14 5.41 11.34 20.72
CA TYR A 14 5.60 10.48 19.57
C TYR A 14 5.04 9.07 19.78
N THR A 15 5.19 8.52 20.97
CA THR A 15 4.57 7.23 21.32
C THR A 15 3.04 7.29 21.22
N PHE A 16 2.42 8.38 21.64
CA PHE A 16 0.97 8.58 21.46
C PHE A 16 0.57 8.68 19.98
N GLY A 17 1.36 9.39 19.16
CA GLY A 17 1.13 9.47 17.73
C GLY A 17 1.15 8.09 17.04
N ASN A 18 2.14 7.26 17.38
CA ASN A 18 2.21 5.88 16.90
C ASN A 18 1.03 5.03 17.37
N LEU A 19 0.60 5.22 18.61
CA LEU A 19 -0.56 4.52 19.19
C LEU A 19 -1.85 4.83 18.42
N PHE A 20 -2.08 6.08 18.00
CA PHE A 20 -3.24 6.43 17.16
C PHE A 20 -3.26 5.64 15.85
N ILE A 21 -2.12 5.53 15.15
CA ILE A 21 -2.01 4.77 13.89
C ILE A 21 -2.25 3.28 14.14
N ILE A 22 -1.57 2.71 15.14
CA ILE A 22 -1.70 1.29 15.49
C ILE A 22 -3.14 0.97 15.92
N ALA A 23 -3.74 1.79 16.77
CA ALA A 23 -5.14 1.61 17.20
C ALA A 23 -6.11 1.73 15.99
N GLY A 24 -5.89 2.68 15.08
CA GLY A 24 -6.68 2.83 13.87
C GLY A 24 -6.65 1.54 13.02
N ILE A 25 -5.47 0.98 12.78
CA ILE A 25 -5.33 -0.30 12.05
C ILE A 25 -6.05 -1.42 12.79
N LEU A 26 -5.81 -1.58 14.09
CA LEU A 26 -6.43 -2.64 14.89
C LEU A 26 -7.96 -2.57 14.86
N ILE A 27 -8.52 -1.37 15.05
CA ILE A 27 -9.98 -1.17 15.06
C ILE A 27 -10.57 -1.51 13.69
N ILE A 28 -10.05 -0.92 12.61
CA ILE A 28 -10.60 -1.08 11.27
C ILE A 28 -10.45 -2.53 10.80
N THR A 29 -9.26 -3.12 10.94
CA THR A 29 -9.02 -4.51 10.51
C THR A 29 -9.80 -5.51 11.33
N THR A 30 -9.98 -5.28 12.64
CA THR A 30 -10.79 -6.15 13.49
C THR A 30 -12.26 -6.10 13.08
N LEU A 31 -12.80 -4.91 12.81
CA LEU A 31 -14.17 -4.77 12.35
C LEU A 31 -14.37 -5.39 10.96
N GLU A 32 -13.44 -5.15 10.03
CA GLU A 32 -13.56 -5.61 8.66
C GLU A 32 -13.27 -7.11 8.51
N TRP A 33 -12.22 -7.61 9.19
CA TRP A 33 -11.72 -8.96 8.96
C TRP A 33 -12.27 -10.01 9.93
N HIS A 34 -12.73 -9.60 11.11
CA HIS A 34 -13.29 -10.50 12.13
C HIS A 34 -14.80 -10.35 12.30
N PHE A 35 -15.35 -9.16 12.01
CA PHE A 35 -16.75 -8.84 12.21
C PHE A 35 -17.34 -8.22 10.92
N TYR A 36 -17.25 -8.95 9.83
CA TYR A 36 -17.64 -8.45 8.50
C TYR A 36 -19.07 -7.91 8.44
N ASP A 37 -20.04 -8.62 8.99
CA ASP A 37 -21.42 -8.17 9.01
C ASP A 37 -21.59 -6.87 9.80
N MET A 38 -20.86 -6.75 10.91
CA MET A 38 -20.84 -5.55 11.73
C MET A 38 -20.12 -4.41 11.00
N TYR A 39 -19.00 -4.70 10.33
CA TYR A 39 -18.28 -3.72 9.55
C TYR A 39 -19.12 -3.19 8.39
N GLN A 40 -19.89 -4.01 7.70
CA GLN A 40 -20.80 -3.56 6.65
C GLN A 40 -21.77 -2.50 7.14
N ALA A 41 -22.28 -2.63 8.35
CA ALA A 41 -23.11 -1.59 8.97
C ALA A 41 -22.34 -0.28 9.24
N PHE A 42 -21.00 -0.34 9.39
CA PHE A 42 -20.12 0.77 9.77
C PHE A 42 -19.14 1.20 8.65
N THR A 43 -19.18 0.62 7.44
CA THR A 43 -18.23 0.94 6.35
C THR A 43 -18.12 2.42 6.05
N ARG A 44 -19.24 3.14 6.12
CA ARG A 44 -19.24 4.61 5.95
C ARG A 44 -18.43 5.37 6.99
N TYR A 45 -18.11 4.74 8.13
CA TYR A 45 -17.31 5.33 9.21
C TYR A 45 -15.83 4.95 9.12
N GLY A 46 -15.45 4.02 8.26
CA GLY A 46 -14.07 3.56 8.14
C GLY A 46 -13.10 4.69 7.76
N THR A 47 -13.46 5.54 6.79
CA THR A 47 -12.69 6.75 6.46
C THR A 47 -12.63 7.73 7.61
N LEU A 48 -13.72 7.88 8.37
CA LEU A 48 -13.72 8.76 9.55
C LEU A 48 -12.79 8.23 10.65
N ILE A 49 -12.77 6.91 10.90
CA ILE A 49 -11.84 6.30 11.87
C ILE A 49 -10.39 6.52 11.43
N THR A 50 -10.11 6.35 10.14
CA THR A 50 -8.79 6.64 9.55
C THR A 50 -8.42 8.10 9.75
N PHE A 51 -9.33 9.02 9.44
CA PHE A 51 -9.11 10.44 9.66
C PHE A 51 -8.78 10.77 11.12
N VAL A 52 -9.54 10.22 12.07
CA VAL A 52 -9.29 10.44 13.52
C VAL A 52 -7.91 9.92 13.92
N ALA A 53 -7.51 8.74 13.44
CA ALA A 53 -6.19 8.19 13.72
C ALA A 53 -5.07 9.08 13.14
N LEU A 54 -5.22 9.54 11.90
CA LEU A 54 -4.26 10.41 11.23
C LEU A 54 -4.21 11.80 11.85
N ALA A 55 -5.36 12.40 12.19
CA ALA A 55 -5.44 13.68 12.88
C ALA A 55 -4.79 13.61 14.28
N GLY A 56 -5.03 12.54 15.03
CA GLY A 56 -4.37 12.28 16.31
C GLY A 56 -2.85 12.18 16.17
N ALA A 57 -2.38 11.44 15.19
CA ALA A 57 -0.95 11.36 14.86
C ALA A 57 -0.39 12.74 14.43
N PHE A 58 -1.12 13.47 13.58
CA PHE A 58 -0.72 14.82 13.15
C PHE A 58 -0.51 15.75 14.34
N LEU A 59 -1.43 15.83 15.26
CA LEU A 59 -1.31 16.63 16.49
C LEU A 59 -0.11 16.23 17.36
N CYS A 60 0.29 14.96 17.29
CA CYS A 60 1.45 14.44 18.03
C CYS A 60 2.77 14.72 17.34
N TYR A 61 2.85 14.63 16.00
CA TYR A 61 4.09 14.72 15.25
C TYR A 61 4.38 16.10 14.70
N VAL A 62 3.36 16.93 14.47
CA VAL A 62 3.50 18.19 13.74
C VAL A 62 3.40 19.37 14.69
N ASP A 63 4.42 20.23 14.67
CA ASP A 63 4.33 21.58 15.22
C ASP A 63 3.79 22.51 14.13
N ILE A 64 2.68 23.16 14.39
CA ILE A 64 2.00 24.01 13.41
C ILE A 64 2.90 25.18 12.97
N LYS A 65 3.74 25.72 13.87
CA LYS A 65 4.65 26.80 13.53
C LYS A 65 5.70 26.39 12.50
N ASP A 66 6.14 25.13 12.54
CA ASP A 66 7.08 24.59 11.58
C ASP A 66 6.36 24.07 10.33
N ALA A 67 5.16 23.53 10.47
CA ALA A 67 4.34 23.10 9.35
C ALA A 67 4.01 24.25 8.37
N ILE A 68 3.68 25.44 8.88
CA ILE A 68 3.40 26.63 8.05
C ILE A 68 4.61 27.02 7.18
N LYS A 69 5.83 26.66 7.55
CA LYS A 69 7.04 26.90 6.76
C LYS A 69 7.32 25.77 5.75
N ASP A 70 6.65 24.62 5.89
CA ASP A 70 6.86 23.44 5.06
C ASP A 70 6.04 23.53 3.76
N LYS A 71 6.71 23.49 2.62
CA LYS A 71 6.06 23.54 1.30
C LYS A 71 5.14 22.35 1.06
N LEU A 72 5.47 21.18 1.62
CA LEU A 72 4.64 19.97 1.47
C LEU A 72 3.35 20.08 2.28
N PHE A 73 3.38 20.78 3.42
CA PHE A 73 2.17 21.11 4.17
C PHE A 73 1.19 21.94 3.33
N TRP A 74 1.69 22.98 2.67
CA TRP A 74 0.85 23.81 1.80
C TRP A 74 0.37 23.07 0.56
N LEU A 75 1.19 22.18 -0.01
CA LEU A 75 0.75 21.31 -1.09
C LEU A 75 -0.43 20.44 -0.65
N MET A 76 -0.36 19.82 0.54
CA MET A 76 -1.47 19.06 1.13
C MET A 76 -2.71 19.94 1.31
N VAL A 77 -2.58 21.07 2.01
CA VAL A 77 -3.71 21.97 2.31
C VAL A 77 -4.39 22.48 1.03
N VAL A 78 -3.61 22.89 0.03
CA VAL A 78 -4.17 23.38 -1.26
C VAL A 78 -4.87 22.25 -1.99
N THR A 79 -4.30 21.05 -2.03
CA THR A 79 -4.92 19.89 -2.67
C THR A 79 -6.26 19.51 -2.00
N ASP A 80 -6.30 19.52 -0.66
CA ASP A 80 -7.50 19.22 0.12
C ASP A 80 -8.57 20.32 -0.06
N LEU A 81 -8.17 21.60 -0.14
CA LEU A 81 -9.09 22.69 -0.43
C LEU A 81 -9.68 22.59 -1.85
N VAL A 82 -8.89 22.22 -2.84
CA VAL A 82 -9.40 21.99 -4.20
C VAL A 82 -10.38 20.81 -4.21
N ALA A 83 -10.07 19.70 -3.52
CA ALA A 83 -10.98 18.58 -3.40
C ALA A 83 -12.30 18.98 -2.70
N LEU A 84 -12.23 19.83 -1.68
CA LEU A 84 -13.40 20.39 -0.99
C LEU A 84 -14.24 21.28 -1.93
N ILE A 85 -13.60 22.15 -2.70
CA ILE A 85 -14.29 22.99 -3.69
C ILE A 85 -14.99 22.11 -4.73
N ASN A 86 -14.31 21.08 -5.25
CA ASN A 86 -14.88 20.14 -6.19
C ASN A 86 -16.09 19.37 -5.60
N LEU A 87 -16.02 19.00 -4.33
CA LEU A 87 -17.16 18.37 -3.64
C LEU A 87 -18.38 19.28 -3.60
N ILE A 88 -18.18 20.57 -3.31
CA ILE A 88 -19.29 21.55 -3.26
C ILE A 88 -19.87 21.80 -4.67
N LEU A 89 -19.00 21.98 -5.68
CA LEU A 89 -19.41 22.27 -7.05
C LEU A 89 -20.06 21.10 -7.77
N LEU A 90 -19.63 19.86 -7.49
CA LEU A 90 -20.05 18.66 -8.19
C LEU A 90 -21.08 17.83 -7.38
N GLY A 91 -21.41 18.24 -6.16
CA GLY A 91 -22.32 17.50 -5.29
C GLY A 91 -21.81 16.11 -4.91
N SER A 92 -20.49 15.94 -4.85
CA SER A 92 -19.85 14.64 -4.57
C SER A 92 -20.12 14.11 -3.16
N ASN A 93 -19.88 12.83 -2.94
CA ASN A 93 -20.01 12.18 -1.64
C ASN A 93 -18.89 12.65 -0.68
N LYS A 94 -19.24 12.93 0.58
CA LYS A 94 -18.28 13.31 1.63
C LYS A 94 -17.19 12.27 1.87
N GLY A 95 -17.50 10.98 1.65
CA GLY A 95 -16.52 9.90 1.75
C GLY A 95 -15.37 10.03 0.74
N SER A 96 -15.67 10.48 -0.48
CA SER A 96 -14.68 10.72 -1.52
C SER A 96 -13.70 11.84 -1.14
N LEU A 97 -14.17 12.92 -0.52
CA LEU A 97 -13.30 13.97 0.03
C LEU A 97 -12.39 13.41 1.13
N LEU A 98 -12.97 12.65 2.09
CA LEU A 98 -12.18 12.08 3.19
C LEU A 98 -11.09 11.13 2.68
N ILE A 99 -11.32 10.38 1.60
CA ILE A 99 -10.28 9.54 0.97
C ILE A 99 -9.08 10.39 0.54
N VAL A 100 -9.31 11.54 -0.11
CA VAL A 100 -8.22 12.44 -0.53
C VAL A 100 -7.50 13.01 0.68
N VAL A 101 -8.25 13.55 1.65
CA VAL A 101 -7.69 14.15 2.88
C VAL A 101 -6.87 13.13 3.67
N ASP A 102 -7.42 11.92 3.87
CA ASP A 102 -6.71 10.84 4.57
C ASP A 102 -5.42 10.47 3.82
N PHE A 103 -5.50 10.37 2.50
CA PHE A 103 -4.34 9.97 1.71
C PHE A 103 -3.25 11.07 1.68
N MET A 104 -3.63 12.34 1.58
CA MET A 104 -2.69 13.45 1.69
C MET A 104 -2.06 13.54 3.08
N LEU A 105 -2.82 13.31 4.16
CA LEU A 105 -2.29 13.20 5.53
C LEU A 105 -1.31 12.03 5.65
N ILE A 106 -1.62 10.86 5.10
CA ILE A 106 -0.72 9.69 5.05
C ILE A 106 0.60 10.07 4.40
N LEU A 107 0.55 10.70 3.23
CA LEU A 107 1.74 11.10 2.50
C LEU A 107 2.55 12.17 3.23
N TYR A 108 1.89 13.11 3.89
CA TYR A 108 2.57 14.13 4.69
C TYR A 108 3.23 13.52 5.94
N LEU A 109 2.47 12.69 6.67
CA LEU A 109 2.93 12.09 7.93
C LEU A 109 3.98 11.00 7.73
N SER A 110 4.03 10.35 6.58
CA SER A 110 5.01 9.28 6.31
C SER A 110 6.48 9.70 6.43
N ASP A 111 6.76 11.01 6.42
CA ASP A 111 8.10 11.57 6.63
C ASP A 111 8.35 12.01 8.09
N LYS A 112 7.30 12.14 8.86
CA LYS A 112 7.35 12.63 10.25
C LYS A 112 7.28 11.49 11.26
N ILE A 113 6.50 10.45 10.94
CA ILE A 113 6.31 9.29 11.81
C ILE A 113 7.58 8.44 11.85
N VAL A 114 7.98 8.08 13.06
CA VAL A 114 9.09 7.17 13.30
C VAL A 114 8.60 6.05 14.23
N PHE A 115 8.48 4.85 13.70
CA PHE A 115 8.22 3.67 14.50
C PHE A 115 9.49 3.18 15.18
N SER A 116 9.38 2.83 16.45
CA SER A 116 10.40 2.04 17.12
C SER A 116 10.48 0.63 16.50
N ILE A 117 11.59 -0.06 16.73
CA ILE A 117 11.75 -1.46 16.28
C ILE A 117 10.59 -2.33 16.79
N LYS A 118 10.19 -2.16 18.06
CA LYS A 118 9.10 -2.95 18.67
C LYS A 118 7.75 -2.68 17.98
N GLU A 119 7.43 -1.42 17.69
CA GLU A 119 6.21 -1.04 16.98
C GLU A 119 6.22 -1.57 15.55
N SER A 120 7.37 -1.48 14.87
CA SER A 120 7.56 -2.04 13.54
C SER A 120 7.30 -3.54 13.49
N TYR A 121 7.86 -4.29 14.43
CA TYR A 121 7.60 -5.74 14.55
C TYR A 121 6.15 -6.03 14.90
N PHE A 122 5.57 -5.28 15.82
CA PHE A 122 4.16 -5.49 16.19
C PHE A 122 3.25 -5.37 14.96
N VAL A 123 3.37 -4.29 14.20
CA VAL A 123 2.56 -4.07 12.99
C VAL A 123 2.81 -5.14 11.93
N LEU A 124 4.09 -5.49 11.66
CA LEU A 124 4.41 -6.53 10.70
C LEU A 124 3.83 -7.89 11.09
N ILE A 125 4.00 -8.29 12.34
CA ILE A 125 3.50 -9.59 12.84
C ILE A 125 1.97 -9.59 12.83
N TYR A 126 1.33 -8.47 13.21
CA TYR A 126 -0.11 -8.37 13.20
C TYR A 126 -0.67 -8.54 11.78
N ILE A 127 -0.12 -7.82 10.79
CA ILE A 127 -0.56 -7.94 9.39
C ILE A 127 -0.20 -9.33 8.82
N ALA A 128 0.99 -9.85 9.13
CA ALA A 128 1.42 -11.18 8.70
C ALA A 128 0.53 -12.29 9.26
N PHE A 129 -0.01 -12.11 10.48
CA PHE A 129 -0.94 -13.05 11.08
C PHE A 129 -2.13 -13.34 10.16
N PHE A 130 -2.63 -12.34 9.44
CA PHE A 130 -3.74 -12.54 8.51
C PHE A 130 -3.38 -13.42 7.33
N PHE A 131 -2.13 -13.44 6.87
CA PHE A 131 -1.70 -14.41 5.87
C PHE A 131 -1.92 -15.84 6.36
N PHE A 132 -1.49 -16.16 7.57
CA PHE A 132 -1.66 -17.51 8.14
C PHE A 132 -3.11 -17.80 8.48
N TYR A 133 -3.82 -16.85 9.07
CA TYR A 133 -5.24 -17.00 9.39
C TYR A 133 -6.07 -17.34 8.14
N TRP A 134 -5.89 -16.56 7.07
CA TRP A 134 -6.63 -16.75 5.83
C TRP A 134 -6.16 -17.99 5.04
N THR A 135 -4.94 -18.43 5.23
CA THR A 135 -4.43 -19.69 4.69
C THR A 135 -5.15 -20.90 5.30
N ILE A 136 -5.47 -20.83 6.59
CA ILE A 136 -6.14 -21.91 7.32
C ILE A 136 -7.64 -21.92 7.02
N ASP A 137 -8.25 -20.76 6.88
CA ASP A 137 -9.71 -20.60 6.76
C ASP A 137 -10.21 -20.44 5.31
N VAL A 138 -9.43 -20.92 4.34
CA VAL A 138 -9.71 -20.79 2.88
C VAL A 138 -11.15 -21.23 2.48
N LYS A 139 -11.81 -22.07 3.25
CA LYS A 139 -13.13 -22.63 2.87
C LYS A 139 -14.32 -22.02 3.59
N GLY A 140 -14.17 -21.41 4.75
CA GLY A 140 -15.26 -21.07 5.65
C GLY A 140 -15.69 -19.61 5.59
N TYR A 141 -14.73 -18.72 5.64
CA TYR A 141 -14.93 -17.32 5.94
C TYR A 141 -15.43 -16.47 4.76
N PHE A 142 -15.18 -16.92 3.53
CA PHE A 142 -15.44 -16.12 2.32
C PHE A 142 -16.79 -16.39 1.66
N LYS A 143 -17.73 -17.00 2.32
CA LYS A 143 -19.11 -17.07 1.82
C LYS A 143 -19.72 -15.67 1.80
N GLY A 144 -19.53 -14.95 0.71
CA GLY A 144 -20.09 -13.62 0.52
C GLY A 144 -19.06 -12.50 0.24
N TYR A 145 -17.78 -12.72 0.50
CA TYR A 145 -16.73 -11.77 0.17
C TYR A 145 -16.40 -11.77 -1.33
N ASN A 146 -16.10 -10.61 -1.86
CA ASN A 146 -15.45 -10.51 -3.17
C ASN A 146 -14.12 -11.27 -3.13
N THR A 147 -13.95 -12.27 -4.00
CA THR A 147 -12.76 -13.12 -4.06
C THR A 147 -11.47 -12.32 -4.31
N ASN A 148 -11.54 -11.18 -5.02
CA ASN A 148 -10.40 -10.30 -5.19
C ASN A 148 -9.94 -9.72 -3.86
N TYR A 149 -10.87 -9.28 -3.01
CA TYR A 149 -10.56 -8.65 -1.74
C TYR A 149 -9.81 -9.60 -0.79
N GLY A 150 -10.27 -10.85 -0.70
CA GLY A 150 -9.57 -11.88 0.06
C GLY A 150 -8.15 -12.12 -0.43
N GLY A 151 -7.97 -12.16 -1.75
CA GLY A 151 -6.64 -12.27 -2.34
C GLY A 151 -5.74 -11.06 -2.00
N LEU A 152 -6.30 -9.86 -1.89
CA LEU A 152 -5.56 -8.65 -1.53
C LEU A 152 -5.09 -8.66 -0.07
N ILE A 153 -5.93 -9.06 0.86
CA ILE A 153 -5.55 -9.24 2.27
C ILE A 153 -4.43 -10.27 2.37
N LEU A 154 -4.60 -11.41 1.69
CA LEU A 154 -3.61 -12.48 1.68
C LEU A 154 -2.25 -12.00 1.20
N ILE A 155 -2.18 -11.33 0.04
CA ILE A 155 -0.91 -10.90 -0.54
C ILE A 155 -0.22 -9.81 0.30
N THR A 156 -1.00 -8.95 0.97
CA THR A 156 -0.47 -7.94 1.89
C THR A 156 0.13 -8.60 3.13
N GLY A 157 -0.56 -9.59 3.71
CA GLY A 157 -0.02 -10.40 4.81
C GLY A 157 1.23 -11.14 4.39
N PHE A 158 1.23 -11.76 3.21
CA PHE A 158 2.42 -12.44 2.66
C PHE A 158 3.60 -11.50 2.45
N ALA A 159 3.38 -10.28 1.96
CA ALA A 159 4.44 -9.28 1.83
C ALA A 159 5.09 -8.96 3.19
N CYS A 160 4.29 -8.83 4.26
CA CYS A 160 4.80 -8.67 5.63
C CYS A 160 5.56 -9.90 6.13
N VAL A 161 5.11 -11.12 5.82
CA VAL A 161 5.86 -12.36 6.10
C VAL A 161 7.23 -12.32 5.44
N MET A 162 7.32 -11.89 4.18
CA MET A 162 8.60 -11.81 3.46
C MET A 162 9.55 -10.80 4.07
N ILE A 163 9.05 -9.66 4.60
CA ILE A 163 9.87 -8.71 5.35
C ILE A 163 10.41 -9.37 6.63
N ILE A 164 9.55 -10.02 7.43
CA ILE A 164 9.95 -10.70 8.67
C ILE A 164 10.99 -11.79 8.39
N MET A 165 10.78 -12.59 7.34
CA MET A 165 11.73 -13.62 6.92
C MET A 165 13.10 -13.04 6.56
N GLN A 166 13.11 -11.91 5.83
CA GLN A 166 14.37 -11.25 5.48
C GLN A 166 15.08 -10.67 6.71
N VAL A 167 14.34 -10.07 7.64
CA VAL A 167 14.90 -9.60 8.92
C VAL A 167 15.49 -10.76 9.73
N ALA A 168 14.78 -11.88 9.83
CA ALA A 168 15.30 -13.07 10.52
C ALA A 168 16.59 -13.58 9.87
N ASN A 169 16.62 -13.61 8.52
CA ASN A 169 17.80 -14.03 7.78
C ASN A 169 19.01 -13.13 8.05
N GLU A 170 18.85 -11.79 8.01
CA GLU A 170 19.91 -10.83 8.27
C GLU A 170 20.38 -10.85 9.73
N ASN A 171 19.46 -10.98 10.69
CA ASN A 171 19.81 -11.09 12.11
C ASN A 171 20.64 -12.34 12.41
N MET A 172 20.32 -13.48 11.80
CA MET A 172 21.10 -14.69 11.93
C MET A 172 22.48 -14.53 11.31
N GLN A 173 22.59 -13.80 10.20
CA GLN A 173 23.86 -13.45 9.57
C GLN A 173 24.72 -12.57 10.48
N GLY A 174 24.15 -11.51 11.03
CA GLY A 174 24.85 -10.60 11.93
C GLY A 174 25.42 -11.27 13.18
N LYS A 175 24.63 -12.15 13.81
CA LYS A 175 25.09 -12.95 14.96
C LYS A 175 26.27 -13.86 14.60
N TYR A 176 26.24 -14.46 13.43
CA TYR A 176 27.30 -15.35 12.97
C TYR A 176 28.60 -14.60 12.68
N TYR A 177 28.55 -13.44 12.04
CA TYR A 177 29.76 -12.62 11.80
C TYR A 177 30.41 -12.16 13.11
N ARG A 178 29.60 -11.81 14.10
CA ARG A 178 30.10 -11.45 15.44
C ARG A 178 30.80 -12.62 16.11
N TYR A 179 30.20 -13.81 16.01
CA TYR A 179 30.79 -15.03 16.55
C TYR A 179 32.12 -15.41 15.89
N ILE A 180 32.24 -15.29 14.56
CA ILE A 180 33.52 -15.56 13.86
C ILE A 180 34.57 -14.49 14.19
N GLY A 181 34.18 -13.21 14.29
CA GLY A 181 35.09 -12.14 14.65
C GLY A 181 35.74 -12.33 16.05
N GLU A 182 35.06 -13.02 16.97
CA GLU A 182 35.60 -13.36 18.30
C GLU A 182 36.54 -14.56 18.29
N PHE A 183 36.48 -15.45 17.31
CA PHE A 183 37.25 -16.71 17.28
C PHE A 183 38.31 -16.81 16.17
N GLY A 184 38.56 -15.72 15.44
CA GLY A 184 39.62 -15.65 14.43
C GLY A 184 39.29 -16.33 13.08
N ASP A 185 40.01 -15.91 12.07
CA ASP A 185 39.85 -16.26 10.66
C ASP A 185 39.77 -17.77 10.39
N ILE A 186 38.56 -18.29 10.25
CA ILE A 186 38.34 -19.59 9.64
C ILE A 186 37.62 -19.38 8.34
N GLU A 187 38.33 -19.54 7.21
CA GLU A 187 37.87 -19.73 5.82
C GLU A 187 36.39 -19.33 5.51
N GLY A 188 36.12 -18.03 5.55
CA GLY A 188 34.76 -17.48 5.45
C GLY A 188 34.07 -17.57 4.09
N LYS A 189 34.67 -18.11 3.02
CA LYS A 189 34.09 -18.11 1.68
C LYS A 189 33.28 -19.32 1.27
N LYS A 190 33.44 -20.45 1.95
CA LYS A 190 32.76 -21.71 1.57
C LYS A 190 31.46 -22.03 2.32
N THR A 191 31.05 -21.19 3.27
CA THR A 191 29.97 -21.53 4.23
C THR A 191 28.62 -20.90 3.92
N TRP A 192 28.49 -20.09 2.85
CA TRP A 192 27.24 -19.40 2.53
C TRP A 192 26.02 -20.34 2.41
N TRP A 193 26.15 -21.47 1.71
CA TRP A 193 25.09 -22.47 1.55
C TRP A 193 24.78 -23.28 2.82
N LYS A 194 25.73 -23.44 3.71
CA LYS A 194 25.53 -24.19 4.96
C LYS A 194 24.86 -23.36 6.04
N ARG A 195 24.89 -22.04 5.96
CA ARG A 195 24.53 -21.13 7.04
C ARG A 195 23.04 -20.84 7.15
N ASN A 196 22.36 -20.67 6.04
CA ASN A 196 20.93 -20.38 5.97
C ASN A 196 20.21 -21.34 5.02
N TRP A 197 20.54 -22.61 5.09
CA TRP A 197 19.97 -23.63 4.25
C TRP A 197 18.43 -23.72 4.32
N TRP A 198 17.85 -23.31 5.44
CA TRP A 198 16.40 -23.30 5.67
C TRP A 198 15.69 -22.15 4.94
N TYR A 199 16.36 -21.01 4.69
CA TYR A 199 15.73 -19.80 4.15
C TYR A 199 15.22 -19.98 2.73
N PRO A 200 16.02 -20.45 1.73
CA PRO A 200 15.51 -20.63 0.37
C PRO A 200 14.34 -21.63 0.28
N PRO A 201 14.40 -22.84 0.86
CA PRO A 201 13.30 -23.78 0.76
C PRO A 201 12.03 -23.27 1.45
N LEU A 202 12.14 -22.57 2.57
CA LEU A 202 11.00 -21.98 3.25
C LEU A 202 10.39 -20.85 2.41
N CYS A 203 11.18 -19.98 1.79
CA CYS A 203 10.68 -18.97 0.87
C CYS A 203 9.96 -19.60 -0.33
N ILE A 204 10.53 -20.64 -0.93
CA ILE A 204 9.90 -21.37 -2.04
C ILE A 204 8.57 -21.98 -1.59
N PHE A 205 8.55 -22.64 -0.45
CA PHE A 205 7.32 -23.22 0.12
C PHE A 205 6.23 -22.15 0.33
N LEU A 206 6.58 -21.02 0.94
CA LEU A 206 5.65 -19.91 1.19
C LEU A 206 5.13 -19.28 -0.12
N VAL A 207 5.97 -19.17 -1.15
CA VAL A 207 5.56 -18.69 -2.47
C VAL A 207 4.58 -19.68 -3.12
N ILE A 208 4.88 -20.99 -3.09
CA ILE A 208 3.99 -22.01 -3.63
C ILE A 208 2.65 -21.99 -2.88
N LEU A 209 2.69 -21.89 -1.56
CA LEU A 209 1.50 -21.82 -0.73
C LEU A 209 0.65 -20.58 -1.10
N SER A 210 1.28 -19.41 -1.20
CA SER A 210 0.60 -18.17 -1.60
C SER A 210 -0.02 -18.28 -2.98
N PHE A 211 0.70 -18.82 -3.95
CA PHE A 211 0.20 -19.03 -5.30
C PHE A 211 -1.01 -19.97 -5.33
N ASN A 212 -0.96 -21.08 -4.58
CA ASN A 212 -2.09 -22.01 -4.48
C ASN A 212 -3.32 -21.33 -3.89
N ILE A 213 -3.17 -20.53 -2.83
CA ILE A 213 -4.29 -19.85 -2.19
C ILE A 213 -4.84 -18.75 -3.09
N ILE A 214 -3.98 -17.95 -3.74
CA ILE A 214 -4.40 -16.94 -4.73
C ILE A 214 -5.17 -17.61 -5.88
N SER A 215 -4.71 -18.76 -6.35
CA SER A 215 -5.40 -19.55 -7.39
C SER A 215 -6.74 -20.07 -6.90
N TRP A 216 -6.84 -20.46 -5.64
CA TRP A 216 -8.10 -20.84 -5.01
C TRP A 216 -9.10 -19.68 -4.96
N TYR A 217 -8.65 -18.49 -4.54
CA TYR A 217 -9.46 -17.26 -4.57
C TYR A 217 -9.73 -16.77 -5.99
N ARG A 218 -9.00 -17.29 -6.98
CA ARG A 218 -9.10 -16.82 -8.37
C ARG A 218 -8.88 -15.30 -8.49
N SER A 219 -8.04 -14.76 -7.63
CA SER A 219 -7.74 -13.33 -7.56
C SER A 219 -6.58 -12.97 -8.47
N ARG A 220 -6.90 -12.41 -9.62
CA ARG A 220 -5.90 -11.95 -10.61
C ARG A 220 -5.08 -10.79 -10.08
N THR A 221 -5.72 -9.89 -9.35
CA THR A 221 -5.07 -8.71 -8.74
C THR A 221 -4.02 -9.13 -7.72
N ALA A 222 -4.33 -10.11 -6.87
CA ALA A 222 -3.35 -10.66 -5.92
C ALA A 222 -2.19 -11.38 -6.63
N LEU A 223 -2.46 -12.06 -7.74
CA LEU A 223 -1.41 -12.68 -8.56
C LEU A 223 -0.44 -11.64 -9.13
N MET A 224 -0.96 -10.51 -9.63
CA MET A 224 -0.11 -9.41 -10.11
C MET A 224 0.73 -8.81 -8.97
N GLY A 225 0.15 -8.65 -7.79
CA GLY A 225 0.88 -8.26 -6.58
C GLY A 225 2.00 -9.24 -6.21
N LEU A 226 1.73 -10.55 -6.26
CA LEU A 226 2.73 -11.59 -6.01
C LEU A 226 3.88 -11.52 -7.03
N ILE A 227 3.57 -11.38 -8.31
CA ILE A 227 4.56 -11.26 -9.38
C ILE A 227 5.43 -10.01 -9.14
N ALA A 228 4.83 -8.86 -8.82
CA ALA A 228 5.56 -7.63 -8.54
C ALA A 228 6.48 -7.77 -7.33
N LEU A 229 5.99 -8.36 -6.23
CA LEU A 229 6.76 -8.66 -5.02
C LEU A 229 7.99 -9.52 -5.34
N LEU A 230 7.77 -10.63 -6.03
CA LEU A 230 8.84 -11.57 -6.39
C LEU A 230 9.82 -10.96 -7.38
N ALA A 231 9.35 -10.21 -8.37
CA ALA A 231 10.22 -9.52 -9.32
C ALA A 231 11.22 -8.61 -8.59
N ILE A 232 10.76 -7.80 -7.64
CA ILE A 232 11.66 -6.92 -6.87
C ILE A 232 12.58 -7.74 -5.96
N ILE A 233 12.09 -8.76 -5.27
CA ILE A 233 12.91 -9.59 -4.36
C ILE A 233 13.98 -10.37 -5.11
N LEU A 234 13.67 -10.90 -6.28
CA LEU A 234 14.61 -11.74 -7.06
C LEU A 234 15.60 -10.93 -7.88
N LEU A 235 15.25 -9.71 -8.27
CA LEU A 235 16.19 -8.85 -9.02
C LEU A 235 17.44 -8.55 -8.18
N PRO A 236 18.63 -8.54 -8.79
CA PRO A 236 19.86 -8.10 -8.11
C PRO A 236 19.72 -6.70 -7.53
N GLU A 237 20.28 -6.47 -6.33
CA GLU A 237 20.22 -5.17 -5.66
C GLU A 237 20.75 -4.03 -6.54
N LYS A 238 21.84 -4.29 -7.29
CA LYS A 238 22.41 -3.33 -8.25
C LYS A 238 21.42 -2.86 -9.31
N ILE A 239 20.47 -3.70 -9.70
CA ILE A 239 19.41 -3.37 -10.67
C ILE A 239 18.33 -2.56 -9.97
N VAL A 240 17.81 -3.05 -8.85
CA VAL A 240 16.75 -2.36 -8.10
C VAL A 240 17.17 -0.97 -7.66
N ARG A 241 18.43 -0.79 -7.18
CA ARG A 241 18.98 0.50 -6.75
C ARG A 241 19.64 1.32 -7.85
N ASN A 242 19.52 0.92 -9.11
CA ASN A 242 20.04 1.67 -10.23
C ASN A 242 19.43 3.08 -10.29
N LYS A 243 20.25 4.08 -10.65
CA LYS A 243 19.84 5.51 -10.69
C LYS A 243 18.69 5.80 -11.67
N VAL A 244 18.50 4.95 -12.68
CA VAL A 244 17.43 5.08 -13.68
C VAL A 244 16.27 4.15 -13.37
N ILE A 245 16.55 2.87 -13.06
CA ILE A 245 15.52 1.85 -12.86
C ILE A 245 14.68 2.12 -11.62
N TYR A 246 15.31 2.51 -10.50
CA TYR A 246 14.59 2.78 -9.27
C TYR A 246 13.53 3.90 -9.39
N PRO A 247 13.86 5.09 -9.92
CA PRO A 247 12.86 6.13 -10.17
C PRO A 247 11.77 5.69 -11.15
N LEU A 248 12.11 4.91 -12.17
CA LEU A 248 11.12 4.36 -13.11
C LEU A 248 10.15 3.42 -12.41
N ILE A 249 10.61 2.51 -11.54
CA ILE A 249 9.73 1.64 -10.75
C ILE A 249 8.81 2.50 -9.89
N CYS A 250 9.33 3.52 -9.19
CA CYS A 250 8.53 4.43 -8.37
C CYS A 250 7.47 5.17 -9.20
N PHE A 251 7.84 5.68 -10.37
CA PHE A 251 6.94 6.37 -11.29
C PHE A 251 5.85 5.42 -11.81
N PHE A 252 6.23 4.26 -12.32
CA PHE A 252 5.26 3.30 -12.85
C PHE A 252 4.38 2.67 -11.77
N SER A 253 4.83 2.59 -10.52
CA SER A 253 3.99 2.12 -9.43
C SER A 253 2.82 3.07 -9.10
N THR A 254 2.94 4.35 -9.44
CA THR A 254 1.91 5.37 -9.22
C THR A 254 1.11 5.69 -10.48
N PHE A 255 1.80 6.06 -11.56
CA PHE A 255 1.18 6.46 -12.83
C PHE A 255 0.84 5.28 -13.74
N GLY A 256 1.41 4.09 -13.48
CA GLY A 256 1.23 2.90 -14.30
C GLY A 256 -0.22 2.44 -14.42
N ALA A 257 -1.05 2.71 -13.41
CA ALA A 257 -2.48 2.41 -13.47
C ALA A 257 -3.18 3.15 -14.62
N ILE A 258 -2.87 4.45 -14.81
CA ILE A 258 -3.44 5.26 -15.88
C ILE A 258 -2.92 4.81 -17.25
N LEU A 259 -1.61 4.56 -17.33
CA LEU A 259 -1.01 4.02 -18.55
C LEU A 259 -1.65 2.68 -18.95
N LEU A 260 -1.82 1.79 -17.97
CA LEU A 260 -2.46 0.49 -18.18
C LEU A 260 -3.91 0.64 -18.64
N ALA A 261 -4.69 1.51 -18.00
CA ALA A 261 -6.08 1.78 -18.40
C ALA A 261 -6.15 2.31 -19.84
N THR A 262 -5.28 3.26 -20.20
CA THR A 262 -5.23 3.81 -21.58
C THR A 262 -4.84 2.76 -22.62
N LEU A 263 -3.84 1.93 -22.31
CA LEU A 263 -3.43 0.82 -23.19
C LEU A 263 -4.58 -0.19 -23.34
N TYR A 264 -5.29 -0.46 -22.27
CA TYR A 264 -6.39 -1.40 -22.24
C TYR A 264 -7.59 -0.93 -23.06
N ILE A 265 -7.96 0.35 -22.96
CA ILE A 265 -8.99 0.98 -23.77
C ILE A 265 -8.57 0.96 -25.26
N GLY A 266 -7.33 1.32 -25.55
CA GLY A 266 -6.79 1.29 -26.91
C GLY A 266 -6.79 -0.10 -27.53
N PHE A 267 -6.34 -1.10 -26.77
CA PHE A 267 -6.34 -2.49 -27.21
C PHE A 267 -7.76 -3.01 -27.49
N SER A 268 -8.69 -2.73 -26.60
CA SER A 268 -10.11 -3.09 -26.75
C SER A 268 -10.73 -2.47 -28.02
N ARG A 269 -10.36 -1.24 -28.37
CA ARG A 269 -10.83 -0.55 -29.60
C ARG A 269 -10.27 -1.20 -30.87
N ILE A 270 -9.02 -1.66 -30.86
CA ILE A 270 -8.34 -2.23 -32.04
C ILE A 270 -8.79 -3.68 -32.29
N PHE A 271 -8.86 -4.50 -31.26
CA PHE A 271 -9.06 -5.95 -31.37
C PHE A 271 -10.51 -6.37 -31.12
N GLY A 272 -11.37 -5.44 -30.68
CA GLY A 272 -12.77 -5.72 -30.30
C GLY A 272 -12.87 -6.62 -29.06
N ALA A 273 -14.08 -6.83 -28.58
CA ALA A 273 -14.36 -7.69 -27.41
C ALA A 273 -14.07 -9.19 -27.63
N LYS A 274 -13.56 -9.59 -28.81
CA LYS A 274 -13.36 -11.00 -29.20
C LYS A 274 -12.01 -11.60 -28.85
N GLY A 275 -11.10 -10.83 -28.26
CA GLY A 275 -9.80 -11.34 -27.79
C GLY A 275 -9.90 -11.98 -26.40
N ASN A 276 -10.73 -13.02 -26.24
CA ASN A 276 -11.01 -13.66 -24.97
C ASN A 276 -9.80 -14.46 -24.45
N ILE A 277 -8.80 -13.78 -23.91
CA ILE A 277 -7.79 -14.44 -23.08
C ILE A 277 -8.39 -14.60 -21.69
N THR A 278 -8.71 -15.84 -21.31
CA THR A 278 -9.23 -16.16 -19.98
C THR A 278 -8.10 -16.49 -19.00
N LEU A 279 -8.14 -15.87 -17.82
CA LEU A 279 -7.26 -16.21 -16.70
C LEU A 279 -8.14 -16.54 -15.48
N PHE A 280 -7.96 -17.71 -14.90
CA PHE A 280 -8.81 -18.23 -13.83
C PHE A 280 -10.31 -18.22 -14.20
N TYR A 281 -10.69 -18.71 -15.41
CA TYR A 281 -12.07 -18.79 -15.93
C TYR A 281 -12.79 -17.45 -16.21
N LYS A 282 -12.17 -16.33 -15.88
CA LYS A 282 -12.69 -15.00 -16.21
C LYS A 282 -11.92 -14.40 -17.36
N ASP A 283 -12.61 -13.68 -18.22
CA ASP A 283 -11.96 -12.86 -19.23
C ASP A 283 -11.00 -11.88 -18.56
N ILE A 284 -9.77 -11.74 -19.10
CA ILE A 284 -8.80 -10.77 -18.58
C ILE A 284 -9.41 -9.37 -18.54
N VAL A 285 -10.29 -9.07 -19.48
CA VAL A 285 -10.94 -7.77 -19.64
C VAL A 285 -12.03 -7.54 -18.59
N SER A 286 -12.84 -8.55 -18.24
CA SER A 286 -13.87 -8.51 -17.19
C SER A 286 -14.77 -7.26 -17.17
N GLY A 287 -15.12 -6.69 -18.33
CA GLY A 287 -15.95 -5.48 -18.40
C GLY A 287 -15.23 -4.16 -18.03
N ARG A 288 -13.97 -4.21 -17.55
CA ARG A 288 -13.22 -3.00 -17.21
C ARG A 288 -12.97 -2.09 -18.41
N ASN A 289 -12.87 -2.64 -19.61
CA ASN A 289 -12.74 -1.85 -20.84
C ASN A 289 -13.94 -0.91 -21.04
N GLU A 290 -15.14 -1.37 -20.77
CA GLU A 290 -16.36 -0.57 -20.90
C GLU A 290 -16.43 0.46 -19.79
N ILE A 291 -16.23 0.03 -18.52
CA ILE A 291 -16.16 0.92 -17.35
C ILE A 291 -15.12 2.03 -17.55
N TRP A 292 -13.88 1.67 -17.87
CA TRP A 292 -12.80 2.63 -18.04
C TRP A 292 -12.99 3.53 -19.26
N THR A 293 -13.59 3.02 -20.35
CA THR A 293 -13.90 3.84 -21.53
C THR A 293 -14.95 4.89 -21.20
N GLU A 294 -16.04 4.51 -20.52
CA GLU A 294 -17.07 5.47 -20.10
C GLU A 294 -16.51 6.52 -19.14
N LEU A 295 -15.82 6.06 -18.08
CA LEU A 295 -15.24 6.98 -17.10
C LEU A 295 -14.21 7.91 -17.71
N PHE A 296 -13.40 7.44 -18.65
CA PHE A 296 -12.41 8.26 -19.33
C PHE A 296 -13.07 9.28 -20.28
N ASN A 297 -14.11 8.89 -21.00
CA ASN A 297 -14.88 9.83 -21.83
C ASN A 297 -15.55 10.92 -20.98
N ALA A 298 -16.20 10.54 -19.88
CA ALA A 298 -16.79 11.48 -18.95
C ALA A 298 -15.74 12.41 -18.31
N PHE A 299 -14.57 11.89 -17.95
CA PHE A 299 -13.45 12.67 -17.43
C PHE A 299 -12.94 13.70 -18.45
N LEU A 300 -12.86 13.37 -19.75
CA LEU A 300 -12.42 14.31 -20.79
C LEU A 300 -13.34 15.51 -20.94
N GLU A 301 -14.59 15.45 -20.51
CA GLU A 301 -15.49 16.62 -20.47
C GLU A 301 -15.15 17.60 -19.34
N LYS A 302 -14.54 17.09 -18.24
CA LYS A 302 -14.17 17.88 -17.04
C LYS A 302 -12.78 17.51 -16.51
N PRO A 303 -11.70 17.62 -17.29
CA PRO A 303 -10.40 17.05 -16.93
C PRO A 303 -9.75 17.72 -15.72
N PHE A 304 -10.03 18.99 -15.46
CA PHE A 304 -9.41 19.71 -14.35
C PHE A 304 -10.03 19.42 -12.99
N THR A 305 -11.36 19.35 -12.94
CA THR A 305 -12.12 19.16 -11.69
C THR A 305 -12.57 17.73 -11.46
N GLY A 306 -12.55 16.89 -12.50
CA GLY A 306 -13.15 15.58 -12.48
C GLY A 306 -14.68 15.63 -12.61
N ILE A 307 -15.30 14.45 -12.55
CA ILE A 307 -16.75 14.29 -12.71
C ILE A 307 -17.50 14.18 -11.38
N GLY A 308 -16.77 14.09 -10.28
CA GLY A 308 -17.33 13.87 -8.93
C GLY A 308 -17.75 12.42 -8.67
N SER A 309 -17.84 12.06 -7.41
CA SER A 309 -18.20 10.68 -6.99
C SER A 309 -19.70 10.37 -7.07
N SER A 310 -20.54 11.37 -7.32
CA SER A 310 -21.98 11.19 -7.55
C SER A 310 -22.32 10.84 -9.00
N TYR A 311 -21.32 10.75 -9.88
CA TYR A 311 -21.52 10.32 -11.26
C TYR A 311 -22.11 8.93 -11.31
N THR A 312 -23.19 8.74 -12.08
CA THR A 312 -23.82 7.46 -12.30
C THR A 312 -23.40 6.90 -13.66
N MET A 313 -22.78 5.74 -13.66
CA MET A 313 -22.40 5.05 -14.89
C MET A 313 -23.64 4.55 -15.64
N LYS A 314 -23.62 4.66 -16.96
CA LYS A 314 -24.68 4.25 -17.87
C LYS A 314 -24.22 3.05 -18.70
N LEU A 315 -23.98 1.92 -18.05
CA LEU A 315 -23.59 0.68 -18.70
C LEU A 315 -24.74 -0.32 -18.67
N ASP A 316 -24.98 -1.04 -19.76
CA ASP A 316 -26.09 -1.99 -19.92
C ASP A 316 -26.08 -3.10 -18.86
N PHE A 317 -24.90 -3.44 -18.33
CA PHE A 317 -24.70 -4.49 -17.33
C PHE A 317 -24.52 -3.96 -15.90
N MET A 318 -24.43 -2.64 -15.70
CA MET A 318 -24.14 -2.02 -14.41
C MET A 318 -24.74 -0.61 -14.36
N GLU A 319 -25.92 -0.49 -13.81
CA GLU A 319 -26.46 0.80 -13.40
C GLU A 319 -26.12 1.03 -11.94
N GLY A 320 -25.42 2.11 -11.62
CA GLY A 320 -25.11 2.40 -10.23
C GLY A 320 -23.98 3.37 -9.99
N MET A 321 -23.51 3.40 -8.76
CA MET A 321 -22.44 4.28 -8.31
C MET A 321 -21.14 4.02 -9.07
N LEU A 322 -20.34 5.07 -9.21
CA LEU A 322 -19.03 5.01 -9.83
C LEU A 322 -18.12 4.02 -9.07
N GLU A 323 -17.66 3.00 -9.77
CA GLU A 323 -16.65 2.04 -9.32
C GLU A 323 -15.56 1.93 -10.39
N ALA A 324 -14.45 2.65 -10.22
CA ALA A 324 -13.37 2.65 -11.20
C ALA A 324 -12.54 1.34 -11.20
N HIS A 325 -12.60 0.55 -10.15
CA HIS A 325 -11.76 -0.65 -9.95
C HIS A 325 -10.27 -0.38 -10.22
N SER A 326 -9.80 0.82 -9.89
CA SER A 326 -8.39 1.24 -9.99
C SER A 326 -8.18 2.48 -9.14
N ALA A 327 -7.30 2.39 -8.14
CA ALA A 327 -7.09 3.43 -7.14
C ALA A 327 -6.74 4.79 -7.75
N MET A 328 -5.77 4.83 -8.66
CA MET A 328 -5.34 6.10 -9.25
C MET A 328 -6.29 6.61 -10.34
N LEU A 329 -6.95 5.72 -11.06
CA LEU A 329 -7.98 6.12 -12.02
C LEU A 329 -9.19 6.72 -11.30
N ASP A 330 -9.57 6.17 -10.15
CA ASP A 330 -10.65 6.70 -9.32
C ASP A 330 -10.35 8.15 -8.89
N ILE A 331 -9.18 8.39 -8.33
CA ILE A 331 -8.74 9.75 -7.95
C ILE A 331 -8.73 10.70 -9.16
N LEU A 332 -8.19 10.26 -10.31
CA LEU A 332 -8.13 11.08 -11.52
C LEU A 332 -9.53 11.46 -12.02
N VAL A 333 -10.39 10.47 -12.13
CA VAL A 333 -11.73 10.65 -12.72
C VAL A 333 -12.62 11.46 -11.78
N VAL A 334 -12.61 11.16 -10.50
CA VAL A 334 -13.48 11.80 -9.49
C VAL A 334 -13.03 13.23 -9.20
N HIS A 335 -11.73 13.45 -9.01
CA HIS A 335 -11.20 14.72 -8.49
C HIS A 335 -10.43 15.56 -9.53
N GLY A 336 -10.19 15.03 -10.74
CA GLY A 336 -9.51 15.71 -11.81
C GLY A 336 -7.99 15.83 -11.66
N ILE A 337 -7.36 16.40 -12.68
CA ILE A 337 -5.89 16.52 -12.77
C ILE A 337 -5.32 17.39 -11.65
N ILE A 338 -6.04 18.41 -11.20
CA ILE A 338 -5.55 19.37 -10.20
C ILE A 338 -5.30 18.70 -8.85
N VAL A 339 -6.12 17.71 -8.47
CA VAL A 339 -5.91 16.91 -7.25
C VAL A 339 -4.98 15.71 -7.54
N PHE A 340 -5.14 15.07 -8.68
CA PHE A 340 -4.41 13.85 -9.04
C PHE A 340 -2.90 14.06 -9.12
N ILE A 341 -2.43 15.11 -9.81
CA ILE A 341 -0.98 15.33 -10.03
C ILE A 341 -0.22 15.60 -8.73
N PRO A 342 -0.64 16.51 -7.83
CA PRO A 342 0.03 16.70 -6.54
C PRO A 342 0.08 15.42 -5.70
N LEU A 343 -1.02 14.68 -5.65
CA LEU A 343 -1.13 13.43 -4.89
C LEU A 343 -0.16 12.39 -5.45
N CYS A 344 -0.17 12.14 -6.75
CA CYS A 344 0.74 11.17 -7.39
C CYS A 344 2.21 11.59 -7.28
N ALA A 345 2.52 12.87 -7.43
CA ALA A 345 3.88 13.38 -7.28
C ALA A 345 4.40 13.16 -5.87
N LEU A 346 3.59 13.47 -4.85
CA LEU A 346 3.95 13.27 -3.46
C LEU A 346 4.09 11.77 -3.13
N LEU A 347 3.17 10.93 -3.61
CA LEU A 347 3.25 9.47 -3.44
C LEU A 347 4.52 8.89 -4.08
N THR A 348 4.80 9.25 -5.33
CA THR A 348 6.04 8.83 -6.02
C THR A 348 7.28 9.28 -5.25
N TYR A 349 7.29 10.52 -4.75
CA TYR A 349 8.36 11.05 -3.94
C TYR A 349 8.55 10.25 -2.64
N ARG A 350 7.46 9.88 -1.93
CA ARG A 350 7.53 9.08 -0.70
C ARG A 350 8.06 7.67 -0.95
N ILE A 351 7.63 7.01 -2.02
CA ILE A 351 8.17 5.71 -2.42
C ILE A 351 9.66 5.83 -2.80
N TYR A 352 10.03 6.89 -3.51
CA TYR A 352 11.43 7.15 -3.87
C TYR A 352 12.31 7.34 -2.63
N LYS A 353 11.82 8.02 -1.61
CA LYS A 353 12.52 8.27 -0.34
C LYS A 353 12.80 6.99 0.48
N LEU A 354 12.12 5.88 0.21
CA LEU A 354 12.46 4.60 0.84
C LEU A 354 13.92 4.19 0.61
N LYS A 355 14.53 4.63 -0.50
CA LYS A 355 15.94 4.39 -0.78
C LYS A 355 16.90 5.02 0.24
N GLU A 356 16.48 6.12 0.86
CA GLU A 356 17.30 6.87 1.83
C GLU A 356 17.18 6.30 3.25
N LYS A 357 16.15 5.50 3.51
CA LYS A 357 16.00 4.77 4.76
C LYS A 357 16.95 3.57 4.70
N SER A 358 18.21 3.80 5.09
CA SER A 358 19.21 2.73 5.09
C SER A 358 18.97 1.76 6.24
N CYS A 359 18.24 0.69 5.98
CA CYS A 359 18.29 -0.52 6.78
C CYS A 359 19.48 -1.39 6.31
N VAL A 360 19.88 -2.34 7.13
CA VAL A 360 20.99 -3.25 6.82
C VAL A 360 20.54 -4.27 5.77
N GLY A 361 21.31 -4.40 4.69
CA GLY A 361 21.20 -5.50 3.76
C GLY A 361 19.94 -5.49 2.88
N ASN A 362 19.34 -6.67 2.69
CA ASN A 362 18.18 -6.84 1.80
C ASN A 362 16.81 -6.52 2.44
N VAL A 363 16.78 -6.06 3.69
CA VAL A 363 15.51 -5.73 4.38
C VAL A 363 14.82 -4.55 3.70
N ASP A 364 15.56 -3.51 3.32
CA ASP A 364 15.01 -2.37 2.56
C ASP A 364 14.37 -2.79 1.26
N LYS A 365 15.03 -3.72 0.57
CA LYS A 365 14.53 -4.27 -0.68
C LYS A 365 13.22 -5.03 -0.47
N ALA A 366 13.08 -5.76 0.65
CA ALA A 366 11.85 -6.45 1.00
C ALA A 366 10.72 -5.46 1.35
N VAL A 367 11.02 -4.39 2.09
CA VAL A 367 10.06 -3.31 2.39
C VAL A 367 9.64 -2.61 1.10
N PHE A 368 10.57 -2.24 0.24
CA PHE A 368 10.28 -1.65 -1.07
C PHE A 368 9.42 -2.58 -1.92
N ALA A 369 9.75 -3.88 -1.97
CA ALA A 369 8.98 -4.88 -2.69
C ALA A 369 7.54 -4.99 -2.16
N ALA A 370 7.34 -4.91 -0.85
CA ALA A 370 6.01 -4.91 -0.23
C ALA A 370 5.20 -3.67 -0.62
N VAL A 371 5.82 -2.48 -0.62
CA VAL A 371 5.17 -1.25 -1.08
C VAL A 371 4.78 -1.36 -2.55
N ILE A 372 5.69 -1.81 -3.44
CA ILE A 372 5.39 -1.99 -4.87
C ILE A 372 4.29 -3.04 -5.08
N CYS A 373 4.27 -4.12 -4.30
CA CYS A 373 3.19 -5.11 -4.31
C CYS A 373 1.82 -4.45 -4.06
N VAL A 374 1.70 -3.66 -2.98
CA VAL A 374 0.47 -2.93 -2.64
C VAL A 374 0.10 -1.94 -3.74
N MET A 375 1.07 -1.21 -4.31
CA MET A 375 0.81 -0.25 -5.39
C MET A 375 0.28 -0.92 -6.66
N VAL A 376 0.88 -2.04 -7.09
CA VAL A 376 0.48 -2.78 -8.29
C VAL A 376 -0.92 -3.40 -8.14
N THR A 377 -1.29 -3.84 -6.94
CA THR A 377 -2.65 -4.31 -6.70
C THR A 377 -3.70 -3.22 -6.89
N GLY A 378 -3.34 -1.97 -6.59
CA GLY A 378 -4.22 -0.81 -6.83
C GLY A 378 -4.43 -0.45 -8.30
N PHE A 379 -3.76 -1.11 -9.25
CA PHE A 379 -4.03 -0.92 -10.68
C PHE A 379 -5.39 -1.45 -11.11
N PHE A 380 -5.88 -2.47 -10.40
CA PHE A 380 -7.10 -3.20 -10.75
C PHE A 380 -8.18 -3.14 -9.66
N GLU A 381 -7.90 -2.50 -8.53
CA GLU A 381 -8.85 -2.33 -7.43
C GLU A 381 -8.56 -1.00 -6.69
N ASN A 382 -9.59 -0.42 -6.04
CA ASN A 382 -9.45 0.79 -5.21
C ASN A 382 -8.81 0.44 -3.86
N TYR A 383 -7.62 -0.12 -3.87
CA TYR A 383 -7.07 -0.86 -2.76
C TYR A 383 -6.39 0.04 -1.73
N TYR A 384 -5.24 0.60 -2.07
CA TYR A 384 -4.42 1.33 -1.10
C TYR A 384 -4.92 2.74 -0.78
N ILE A 385 -5.95 3.24 -1.47
CA ILE A 385 -6.60 4.52 -1.13
C ILE A 385 -7.76 4.34 -0.15
N VAL A 386 -8.21 3.11 0.07
CA VAL A 386 -9.30 2.80 1.02
C VAL A 386 -8.73 2.10 2.26
N GLN A 387 -9.46 2.20 3.37
CA GLN A 387 -9.09 1.55 4.62
C GLN A 387 -9.42 0.06 4.59
N PRO A 388 -8.67 -0.77 5.32
CA PRO A 388 -7.52 -0.44 6.20
C PRO A 388 -6.20 -0.27 5.45
N PHE A 389 -6.18 -0.50 4.14
CA PHE A 389 -4.97 -0.63 3.34
C PHE A 389 -4.21 0.69 3.20
N SER A 390 -4.90 1.83 3.26
CA SER A 390 -4.26 3.14 3.29
C SER A 390 -3.38 3.32 4.54
N LEU A 391 -3.85 2.89 5.72
CA LEU A 391 -3.03 2.88 6.94
C LEU A 391 -1.92 1.83 6.90
N ILE A 392 -2.17 0.68 6.27
CA ILE A 392 -1.13 -0.34 6.05
C ILE A 392 -0.04 0.21 5.13
N LEU A 393 -0.40 0.92 4.06
CA LEU A 393 0.56 1.60 3.21
C LEU A 393 1.40 2.62 4.00
N LEU A 394 0.77 3.44 4.86
CA LEU A 394 1.49 4.34 5.76
C LEU A 394 2.51 3.56 6.60
N CYS A 395 2.10 2.46 7.22
CA CYS A 395 3.01 1.65 8.02
C CYS A 395 4.18 1.11 7.21
N LEU A 396 3.95 0.59 6.00
CA LEU A 396 5.02 0.13 5.12
C LEU A 396 5.97 1.26 4.72
N LEU A 397 5.47 2.49 4.56
CA LEU A 397 6.29 3.66 4.26
C LEU A 397 7.14 4.11 5.45
N VAL A 398 6.69 3.90 6.70
CA VAL A 398 7.38 4.38 7.90
C VAL A 398 8.15 3.29 8.65
N ILE A 399 7.92 2.02 8.34
CA ILE A 399 8.49 0.88 9.04
C ILE A 399 10.02 0.88 8.95
N ASN A 400 10.66 0.61 10.07
CA ASN A 400 12.11 0.47 10.17
C ASN A 400 12.42 -0.69 11.12
N PRO A 401 12.38 -1.94 10.62
CA PRO A 401 12.50 -3.13 11.46
C PRO A 401 13.93 -3.42 11.89
N MET A 402 14.93 -2.70 11.36
CA MET A 402 16.33 -2.82 11.74
C MET A 402 16.97 -1.43 11.79
N ASN A 403 17.21 -0.92 12.98
CA ASN A 403 17.98 0.29 13.14
C ASN A 403 19.46 -0.05 13.35
N ILE A 404 20.35 0.60 12.59
CA ILE A 404 21.81 0.41 12.72
C ILE A 404 22.35 1.19 13.93
N ARG A 405 21.54 2.08 14.52
CA ARG A 405 22.00 3.06 15.51
C ARG A 405 21.79 2.65 16.97
N ASP A 406 21.30 1.44 17.23
CA ASP A 406 21.14 0.91 18.59
C ASP A 406 22.18 -0.18 18.91
#